data_f7271b486613d3f3524752dc22be59c2
#
_entry.id   f7271b486613d3f3524752dc22be59c2
#
_cell.length_a   1.000
_cell.length_b   1.000
_cell.length_c   1.000
_cell.angle_alpha   90.00
_cell.angle_beta   90.00
_cell.angle_gamma   90.00
#
_symmetry.space_group_name_H-M   'P 1'
#
loop_
_entity.id
_entity.type
_entity.pdbx_description
1 polymer ?
#
loop_
_entity_poly.entity_id
_entity_poly.type
_entity_poly.pdbx_seq_one_letter_code
_entity_poly.pdbx_strand_id
1 'polypeptide(L)'
;SMLELGVNRISINPQTMQDNILRRIGRGHSVRDVDELLQYVKNNTSLAVNMDFIAGLPNQTMSNMIENMDYVCQNLPENVTIHTLALKRGSPLYDLQMQDDIPEENLVAEMVQYGKARLEAAGYVPYYLYRQQYMRGQLENIGYTLPDKACEYNIQIMEERQSILSMGPGSSSKWMRAPEYRQLKQHMPKDVDVYHVTIDALLEKRHRICERFWEVV
;
A
#
# COMPACT_ATOMS: atom_id res chain seq x y z
N SER A 1 -8.21 23.73 1.55
CA SER A 1 -7.50 22.72 0.75
C SER A 1 -6.83 21.70 1.68
N MET A 2 -6.40 20.54 1.17
CA MET A 2 -5.66 19.55 1.98
C MET A 2 -4.35 20.11 2.56
N LEU A 3 -3.70 21.00 1.83
CA LEU A 3 -2.47 21.68 2.30
C LEU A 3 -2.73 22.57 3.53
N GLU A 4 -3.84 23.30 3.55
CA GLU A 4 -4.23 24.11 4.71
C GLU A 4 -4.51 23.29 5.96
N LEU A 5 -4.89 22.00 5.77
CA LEU A 5 -5.09 21.03 6.85
C LEU A 5 -3.80 20.33 7.30
N GLY A 6 -2.64 20.71 6.76
CA GLY A 6 -1.34 20.15 7.12
C GLY A 6 -1.02 18.81 6.45
N VAL A 7 -1.76 18.40 5.41
CA VAL A 7 -1.39 17.23 4.61
C VAL A 7 -0.07 17.52 3.90
N ASN A 8 0.90 16.64 4.07
CA ASN A 8 2.26 16.78 3.51
C ASN A 8 2.65 15.63 2.58
N ARG A 9 1.80 14.61 2.43
CA ARG A 9 2.05 13.44 1.59
C ARG A 9 0.76 12.93 0.98
N ILE A 10 0.86 12.45 -0.26
CA ILE A 10 -0.23 11.74 -0.96
C ILE A 10 0.31 10.49 -1.63
N SER A 11 -0.59 9.57 -1.97
CA SER A 11 -0.28 8.41 -2.79
C SER A 11 -0.98 8.54 -4.15
N ILE A 12 -0.19 8.39 -5.22
CA ILE A 12 -0.67 8.26 -6.60
C ILE A 12 -0.31 6.83 -7.02
N ASN A 13 -1.28 5.92 -6.99
CA ASN A 13 -1.03 4.47 -7.09
C ASN A 13 -1.45 3.93 -8.47
N PRO A 14 -0.58 4.04 -9.51
CA PRO A 14 -0.89 3.57 -10.84
C PRO A 14 -1.05 2.06 -10.93
N GLN A 15 -0.30 1.31 -10.14
CA GLN A 15 -0.08 -0.14 -10.19
C GLN A 15 0.77 -0.57 -11.40
N THR A 16 0.64 0.09 -12.53
CA THR A 16 1.40 -0.12 -13.77
C THR A 16 1.22 1.08 -14.70
N MET A 17 2.16 1.30 -15.61
CA MET A 17 2.10 2.38 -16.61
C MET A 17 1.67 1.84 -17.99
N GLN A 18 0.78 0.86 -18.04
CA GLN A 18 0.23 0.31 -19.28
C GLN A 18 -1.31 0.33 -19.25
N ASP A 19 -1.94 1.11 -20.13
CA ASP A 19 -3.39 1.30 -20.20
C ASP A 19 -4.17 0.00 -20.46
N ASN A 20 -3.61 -0.92 -21.24
CA ASN A 20 -4.23 -2.21 -21.50
C ASN A 20 -4.31 -3.08 -20.23
N ILE A 21 -3.27 -3.06 -19.41
CA ILE A 21 -3.24 -3.78 -18.12
C ILE A 21 -4.15 -3.08 -17.12
N LEU A 22 -4.12 -1.75 -17.02
CA LEU A 22 -5.02 -0.97 -16.15
C LEU A 22 -6.49 -1.31 -16.41
N ARG A 23 -6.92 -1.29 -17.67
CA ARG A 23 -8.28 -1.69 -18.05
C ARG A 23 -8.60 -3.12 -17.65
N ARG A 24 -7.65 -4.05 -17.85
CA ARG A 24 -7.83 -5.47 -17.54
C ARG A 24 -8.03 -5.71 -16.03
N ILE A 25 -7.35 -4.97 -15.18
CA ILE A 25 -7.51 -5.07 -13.72
C ILE A 25 -8.62 -4.17 -13.16
N GLY A 26 -9.45 -3.58 -14.03
CA GLY A 26 -10.63 -2.79 -13.64
C GLY A 26 -10.29 -1.41 -13.07
N ARG A 27 -9.13 -0.83 -13.42
CA ARG A 27 -8.79 0.55 -13.03
C ARG A 27 -9.51 1.55 -13.93
N GLY A 28 -10.16 2.55 -13.31
CA GLY A 28 -10.92 3.60 -14.00
C GLY A 28 -10.08 4.80 -14.47
N HIS A 29 -8.76 4.78 -14.29
CA HIS A 29 -7.84 5.83 -14.72
C HIS A 29 -6.90 5.32 -15.81
N SER A 30 -6.36 6.24 -16.59
CA SER A 30 -5.34 6.00 -17.61
C SER A 30 -3.94 6.38 -17.13
N VAL A 31 -2.92 5.96 -17.87
CA VAL A 31 -1.52 6.39 -17.67
C VAL A 31 -1.42 7.91 -17.77
N ARG A 32 -2.16 8.51 -18.70
CA ARG A 32 -2.20 9.96 -18.86
C ARG A 32 -2.74 10.68 -17.62
N ASP A 33 -3.82 10.18 -17.02
CA ASP A 33 -4.38 10.76 -15.79
C ASP A 33 -3.37 10.72 -14.64
N VAL A 34 -2.61 9.63 -14.53
CA VAL A 34 -1.54 9.47 -13.54
C VAL A 34 -0.44 10.51 -13.76
N ASP A 35 0.01 10.66 -15.01
CA ASP A 35 1.08 11.60 -15.36
C ASP A 35 0.63 13.05 -15.14
N GLU A 36 -0.53 13.43 -15.64
CA GLU A 36 -1.10 14.78 -15.44
C GLU A 36 -1.23 15.13 -13.95
N LEU A 37 -1.71 14.20 -13.14
CA LEU A 37 -1.82 14.39 -11.69
C LEU A 37 -0.44 14.52 -11.02
N LEU A 38 0.51 13.65 -11.37
CA LEU A 38 1.86 13.71 -10.82
C LEU A 38 2.54 15.04 -11.14
N GLN A 39 2.48 15.47 -12.40
CA GLN A 39 3.04 16.74 -12.84
C GLN A 39 2.36 17.94 -12.15
N TYR A 40 1.03 17.89 -12.01
CA TYR A 40 0.30 18.92 -11.28
C TYR A 40 0.78 19.04 -9.82
N VAL A 41 0.87 17.88 -9.11
CA VAL A 41 1.30 17.86 -7.71
C VAL A 41 2.73 18.39 -7.57
N LYS A 42 3.64 17.94 -8.40
CA LYS A 42 5.06 18.35 -8.36
C LYS A 42 5.27 19.83 -8.67
N ASN A 43 4.49 20.39 -9.58
CA ASN A 43 4.65 21.78 -10.03
C ASN A 43 3.90 22.79 -9.14
N ASN A 44 2.86 22.35 -8.42
CA ASN A 44 1.96 23.26 -7.70
C ASN A 44 1.90 23.05 -6.19
N THR A 45 2.59 22.03 -5.66
CA THR A 45 2.54 21.71 -4.24
C THR A 45 3.92 21.27 -3.70
N SER A 46 4.04 21.22 -2.37
CA SER A 46 5.19 20.64 -1.68
C SER A 46 4.91 19.23 -1.14
N LEU A 47 3.85 18.57 -1.63
CA LEU A 47 3.46 17.24 -1.17
C LEU A 47 4.50 16.20 -1.59
N ALA A 48 4.93 15.37 -0.66
CA ALA A 48 5.66 14.16 -0.99
C ALA A 48 4.72 13.16 -1.66
N VAL A 49 5.18 12.53 -2.74
CA VAL A 49 4.39 11.54 -3.50
C VAL A 49 4.90 10.14 -3.23
N ASN A 50 3.98 9.22 -2.91
CA ASN A 50 4.21 7.79 -2.95
C ASN A 50 3.56 7.20 -4.20
N MET A 51 4.25 6.27 -4.87
CA MET A 51 3.72 5.52 -6.00
C MET A 51 3.83 4.02 -5.75
N ASP A 52 2.72 3.29 -5.95
CA ASP A 52 2.70 1.84 -5.81
C ASP A 52 2.63 1.16 -7.18
N PHE A 53 3.49 0.17 -7.38
CA PHE A 53 3.53 -0.69 -8.57
C PHE A 53 3.35 -2.14 -8.17
N ILE A 54 2.78 -2.95 -9.08
CA ILE A 54 2.59 -4.38 -8.85
C ILE A 54 3.36 -5.16 -9.91
N ALA A 55 4.19 -6.09 -9.45
CA ALA A 55 4.80 -7.11 -10.29
C ALA A 55 3.90 -8.35 -10.35
N GLY A 56 3.74 -8.92 -11.54
CA GLY A 56 2.94 -10.12 -11.76
C GLY A 56 1.48 -9.87 -12.11
N LEU A 57 1.12 -8.68 -12.59
CA LEU A 57 -0.23 -8.40 -13.11
C LEU A 57 -0.53 -9.27 -14.35
N PRO A 58 -1.82 -9.57 -14.64
CA PRO A 58 -2.20 -10.35 -15.82
C PRO A 58 -1.63 -9.78 -17.11
N ASN A 59 -0.97 -10.62 -17.92
CA ASN A 59 -0.27 -10.27 -19.15
C ASN A 59 0.89 -9.27 -19.01
N GLN A 60 1.36 -9.03 -17.80
CA GLN A 60 2.53 -8.17 -17.58
C GLN A 60 3.81 -8.88 -18.04
N THR A 61 4.64 -8.17 -18.80
CA THR A 61 5.92 -8.64 -19.31
C THR A 61 7.08 -7.93 -18.60
N MET A 62 8.29 -8.43 -18.78
CA MET A 62 9.51 -7.75 -18.28
C MET A 62 9.66 -6.35 -18.89
N SER A 63 9.29 -6.16 -20.16
CA SER A 63 9.29 -4.83 -20.80
C SER A 63 8.39 -3.85 -20.07
N ASN A 64 7.22 -4.29 -19.62
CA ASN A 64 6.30 -3.44 -18.85
C ASN A 64 6.89 -3.02 -17.50
N MET A 65 7.62 -3.92 -16.84
CA MET A 65 8.31 -3.57 -15.60
C MET A 65 9.46 -2.58 -15.83
N ILE A 66 10.18 -2.73 -16.92
CA ILE A 66 11.22 -1.79 -17.34
C ILE A 66 10.62 -0.40 -17.56
N GLU A 67 9.53 -0.29 -18.34
CA GLU A 67 8.82 0.97 -18.58
C GLU A 67 8.31 1.61 -17.27
N ASN A 68 7.78 0.81 -16.35
CA ASN A 68 7.35 1.30 -15.03
C ASN A 68 8.51 1.92 -14.26
N MET A 69 9.66 1.25 -14.21
CA MET A 69 10.83 1.75 -13.48
C MET A 69 11.50 2.93 -14.19
N ASP A 70 11.49 2.97 -15.50
CA ASP A 70 11.98 4.13 -16.26
C ASP A 70 11.11 5.37 -15.98
N TYR A 71 9.79 5.22 -15.92
CA TYR A 71 8.89 6.29 -15.51
C TYR A 71 9.21 6.79 -14.08
N VAL A 72 9.41 5.89 -13.14
CA VAL A 72 9.81 6.24 -11.77
C VAL A 72 11.14 6.99 -11.75
N CYS A 73 12.16 6.48 -12.45
CA CYS A 73 13.50 7.10 -12.49
C CYS A 73 13.51 8.47 -13.18
N GLN A 74 12.60 8.71 -14.13
CA GLN A 74 12.45 10.02 -14.78
C GLN A 74 11.75 11.03 -13.87
N ASN A 75 10.76 10.58 -13.09
CA ASN A 75 9.94 11.44 -12.28
C ASN A 75 10.36 11.57 -10.83
N LEU A 76 11.13 10.63 -10.29
CA LEU A 76 11.66 10.62 -8.92
C LEU A 76 10.61 10.98 -7.84
N PRO A 77 9.50 10.23 -7.72
CA PRO A 77 8.60 10.39 -6.57
C PRO A 77 9.36 10.09 -5.26
N GLU A 78 8.97 10.70 -4.15
CA GLU A 78 9.70 10.55 -2.87
C GLU A 78 9.70 9.12 -2.34
N ASN A 79 8.61 8.38 -2.60
CA ASN A 79 8.49 6.97 -2.19
C ASN A 79 7.95 6.12 -3.33
N VAL A 80 8.41 4.88 -3.38
CA VAL A 80 7.94 3.86 -4.32
C VAL A 80 7.77 2.54 -3.58
N THR A 81 6.66 1.84 -3.83
CA THR A 81 6.48 0.47 -3.34
C THR A 81 6.34 -0.47 -4.51
N ILE A 82 7.11 -1.55 -4.50
CA ILE A 82 6.93 -2.67 -5.43
C ILE A 82 6.20 -3.78 -4.68
N HIS A 83 4.97 -4.03 -5.09
CA HIS A 83 4.14 -5.13 -4.61
C HIS A 83 4.28 -6.33 -5.52
N THR A 84 4.18 -7.52 -4.95
CA THR A 84 3.94 -8.75 -5.72
C THR A 84 2.46 -9.06 -5.70
N LEU A 85 1.90 -9.42 -6.85
CA LEU A 85 0.48 -9.76 -6.95
C LEU A 85 0.12 -10.88 -5.98
N ALA A 86 -0.86 -10.63 -5.13
CA ALA A 86 -1.46 -11.62 -4.24
C ALA A 86 -2.91 -11.90 -4.67
N LEU A 87 -3.19 -13.13 -5.09
CA LEU A 87 -4.53 -13.55 -5.48
C LEU A 87 -5.32 -13.98 -4.24
N LYS A 88 -6.24 -13.13 -3.81
CA LYS A 88 -7.16 -13.44 -2.70
C LYS A 88 -8.46 -14.00 -3.23
N ARG A 89 -8.97 -15.09 -2.62
CA ARG A 89 -10.32 -15.59 -2.91
C ARG A 89 -11.35 -14.48 -2.72
N GLY A 90 -12.28 -14.34 -3.65
CA GLY A 90 -13.29 -13.27 -3.65
C GLY A 90 -12.76 -11.92 -4.16
N SER A 91 -11.57 -11.86 -4.73
CA SER A 91 -11.15 -10.69 -5.51
C SER A 91 -11.64 -10.82 -6.96
N PRO A 92 -12.01 -9.71 -7.63
CA PRO A 92 -12.43 -9.77 -9.04
C PRO A 92 -11.42 -10.49 -9.95
N LEU A 93 -10.13 -10.33 -9.71
CA LEU A 93 -9.07 -11.02 -10.46
C LEU A 93 -9.09 -12.54 -10.26
N TYR A 94 -9.47 -13.01 -9.07
CA TYR A 94 -9.61 -14.44 -8.78
C TYR A 94 -10.88 -15.01 -9.45
N ASP A 95 -11.98 -14.27 -9.38
CA ASP A 95 -13.30 -14.70 -9.88
C ASP A 95 -13.38 -14.68 -11.41
N LEU A 96 -12.62 -13.79 -12.08
CA LEU A 96 -12.55 -13.69 -13.54
C LEU A 96 -11.70 -14.77 -14.20
N GLN A 97 -11.24 -15.79 -13.47
CA GLN A 97 -10.40 -16.89 -13.98
C GLN A 97 -9.15 -16.43 -14.75
N MET A 98 -8.61 -15.26 -14.39
CA MET A 98 -7.40 -14.70 -15.03
C MET A 98 -6.10 -15.38 -14.58
N GLN A 99 -6.20 -16.57 -13.99
CA GLN A 99 -5.04 -17.30 -13.48
C GLN A 99 -4.05 -17.69 -14.56
N ASP A 100 -4.55 -18.00 -15.77
CA ASP A 100 -3.74 -18.39 -16.92
C ASP A 100 -2.96 -17.21 -17.54
N ASP A 101 -3.39 -15.97 -17.26
CA ASP A 101 -2.76 -14.75 -17.76
C ASP A 101 -1.68 -14.20 -16.81
N ILE A 102 -1.51 -14.81 -15.64
CA ILE A 102 -0.56 -14.34 -14.64
C ILE A 102 0.83 -14.90 -14.97
N PRO A 103 1.87 -14.05 -15.02
CA PRO A 103 3.23 -14.48 -15.30
C PRO A 103 3.71 -15.57 -14.34
N GLU A 104 4.61 -16.43 -14.83
CA GLU A 104 5.26 -17.46 -14.01
C GLU A 104 6.06 -16.83 -12.86
N GLU A 105 6.22 -17.56 -11.75
CA GLU A 105 6.88 -17.08 -10.55
C GLU A 105 8.30 -16.59 -10.80
N ASN A 106 9.05 -17.27 -11.66
CA ASN A 106 10.40 -16.86 -12.02
C ASN A 106 10.43 -15.48 -12.69
N LEU A 107 9.50 -15.22 -13.62
CA LEU A 107 9.41 -13.92 -14.29
C LEU A 107 9.01 -12.81 -13.29
N VAL A 108 8.09 -13.11 -12.36
CA VAL A 108 7.72 -12.15 -11.30
C VAL A 108 8.91 -11.86 -10.40
N ALA A 109 9.71 -12.86 -10.04
CA ALA A 109 10.92 -12.67 -9.26
C ALA A 109 11.96 -11.80 -10.01
N GLU A 110 12.14 -12.03 -11.31
CA GLU A 110 13.01 -11.20 -12.15
C GLU A 110 12.53 -9.74 -12.22
N MET A 111 11.22 -9.50 -12.35
CA MET A 111 10.62 -8.17 -12.32
C MET A 111 10.92 -7.44 -11.00
N VAL A 112 10.71 -8.11 -9.85
CA VAL A 112 10.97 -7.54 -8.52
C VAL A 112 12.45 -7.23 -8.36
N GLN A 113 13.33 -8.15 -8.78
CA GLN A 113 14.78 -7.95 -8.69
C GLN A 113 15.28 -6.82 -9.58
N TYR A 114 14.74 -6.72 -10.79
CA TYR A 114 15.03 -5.60 -11.68
C TYR A 114 14.59 -4.26 -11.07
N GLY A 115 13.34 -4.21 -10.57
CA GLY A 115 12.81 -3.01 -9.94
C GLY A 115 13.65 -2.55 -8.75
N LYS A 116 14.06 -3.48 -7.87
CA LYS A 116 15.00 -3.21 -6.79
C LYS A 116 16.31 -2.58 -7.30
N ALA A 117 16.98 -3.24 -8.25
CA ALA A 117 18.25 -2.77 -8.78
C ALA A 117 18.14 -1.38 -9.42
N ARG A 118 17.03 -1.11 -10.15
CA ARG A 118 16.80 0.19 -10.79
C ARG A 118 16.54 1.30 -9.78
N LEU A 119 15.77 1.04 -8.73
CA LEU A 119 15.50 2.00 -7.66
C LEU A 119 16.77 2.31 -6.86
N GLU A 120 17.54 1.29 -6.48
CA GLU A 120 18.82 1.47 -5.79
C GLU A 120 19.80 2.30 -6.64
N ALA A 121 19.90 2.03 -7.94
CA ALA A 121 20.73 2.80 -8.87
C ALA A 121 20.26 4.25 -9.04
N ALA A 122 18.97 4.54 -8.83
CA ALA A 122 18.40 5.87 -8.84
C ALA A 122 18.48 6.59 -7.48
N GLY A 123 19.16 6.00 -6.48
CA GLY A 123 19.38 6.61 -5.17
C GLY A 123 18.31 6.34 -4.13
N TYR A 124 17.36 5.45 -4.42
CA TYR A 124 16.41 5.02 -3.41
C TYR A 124 17.01 4.00 -2.45
N VAL A 125 16.55 4.02 -1.21
CA VAL A 125 16.90 3.04 -0.19
C VAL A 125 15.65 2.30 0.30
N PRO A 126 15.72 0.98 0.55
CA PRO A 126 14.61 0.26 1.15
C PRO A 126 14.42 0.75 2.59
N TYR A 127 13.16 0.94 3.03
CA TYR A 127 12.88 1.44 4.37
C TYR A 127 11.80 0.67 5.13
N TYR A 128 11.00 -0.14 4.45
CA TYR A 128 10.13 -1.15 5.06
C TYR A 128 9.92 -2.32 4.12
N LEU A 129 9.55 -3.45 4.70
CA LEU A 129 9.14 -4.65 3.96
C LEU A 129 8.00 -5.35 4.68
N TYR A 130 7.14 -6.02 3.92
CA TYR A 130 6.12 -6.90 4.49
C TYR A 130 5.76 -8.02 3.54
N ARG A 131 5.26 -9.14 4.11
CA ARG A 131 4.72 -10.26 3.34
C ARG A 131 3.21 -10.32 3.48
N GLN A 132 2.53 -10.59 2.38
CA GLN A 132 1.11 -10.91 2.38
C GLN A 132 0.93 -12.43 2.25
N GLN A 133 -0.18 -12.96 2.81
CA GLN A 133 -0.58 -14.32 2.53
C GLN A 133 -1.01 -14.44 1.06
N TYR A 134 -0.75 -15.60 0.45
CA TYR A 134 -1.11 -15.92 -0.95
C TYR A 134 -0.33 -15.16 -2.03
N MET A 135 0.85 -14.65 -1.71
CA MET A 135 1.76 -14.10 -2.74
C MET A 135 2.40 -15.24 -3.53
N ARG A 136 2.52 -15.06 -4.84
CA ARG A 136 3.33 -15.96 -5.67
C ARG A 136 4.82 -15.83 -5.32
N GLY A 137 5.55 -16.95 -5.32
CA GLY A 137 7.00 -16.99 -5.15
C GLY A 137 7.52 -16.61 -3.76
N GLN A 138 6.66 -16.50 -2.74
CA GLN A 138 7.05 -16.08 -1.37
C GLN A 138 7.87 -14.78 -1.32
N LEU A 139 7.68 -13.91 -2.32
CA LEU A 139 8.39 -12.64 -2.45
C LEU A 139 7.89 -11.63 -1.41
N GLU A 140 8.69 -10.61 -1.16
CA GLU A 140 8.36 -9.53 -0.22
C GLU A 140 7.91 -8.28 -0.97
N ASN A 141 6.98 -7.54 -0.37
CA ASN A 141 6.66 -6.18 -0.80
C ASN A 141 7.65 -5.24 -0.12
N ILE A 142 8.33 -4.43 -0.88
CA ILE A 142 9.37 -3.54 -0.37
C ILE A 142 9.02 -2.10 -0.72
N GLY A 143 9.02 -1.24 0.30
CA GLY A 143 8.92 0.19 0.14
C GLY A 143 10.30 0.83 0.07
N TYR A 144 10.48 1.67 -0.92
CA TYR A 144 11.70 2.42 -1.20
C TYR A 144 11.46 3.91 -0.99
N THR A 145 12.47 4.63 -0.55
CA THR A 145 12.41 6.07 -0.31
C THR A 145 13.67 6.77 -0.81
N LEU A 146 13.53 8.00 -1.28
CA LEU A 146 14.66 8.89 -1.40
C LEU A 146 15.17 9.26 0.01
N PRO A 147 16.47 9.62 0.18
CA PRO A 147 17.00 10.03 1.47
C PRO A 147 16.15 11.11 2.13
N ASP A 148 15.93 10.99 3.43
CA ASP A 148 15.14 11.92 4.27
C ASP A 148 13.66 12.09 3.87
N LYS A 149 13.13 11.16 3.04
CA LYS A 149 11.73 11.16 2.58
C LYS A 149 10.90 9.96 3.06
N ALA A 150 11.42 9.18 3.98
CA ALA A 150 10.70 8.02 4.52
C ALA A 150 9.33 8.41 5.09
N CYS A 151 8.34 7.54 4.87
CA CYS A 151 7.04 7.70 5.49
C CYS A 151 7.05 7.07 6.88
N GLU A 152 7.11 7.89 7.92
CA GLU A 152 7.17 7.43 9.30
C GLU A 152 5.96 6.54 9.67
N TYR A 153 4.78 6.87 9.16
CA TYR A 153 3.58 6.05 9.33
C TYR A 153 3.79 4.60 8.84
N ASN A 154 4.42 4.41 7.67
CA ASN A 154 4.68 3.06 7.14
C ASN A 154 5.64 2.29 8.05
N ILE A 155 6.69 2.95 8.54
CA ILE A 155 7.65 2.33 9.47
C ILE A 155 6.95 1.90 10.74
N GLN A 156 6.21 2.80 11.38
CA GLN A 156 5.53 2.54 12.66
C GLN A 156 4.50 1.42 12.57
N ILE A 157 3.76 1.35 11.44
CA ILE A 157 2.78 0.29 11.22
C ILE A 157 3.44 -1.07 10.99
N MET A 158 4.50 -1.12 10.16
CA MET A 158 5.19 -2.37 9.86
C MET A 158 5.96 -2.92 11.07
N GLU A 159 6.55 -2.05 11.87
CA GLU A 159 7.22 -2.42 13.11
C GLU A 159 6.26 -2.70 14.28
N GLU A 160 4.95 -2.47 14.07
CA GLU A 160 3.91 -2.68 15.09
C GLU A 160 4.19 -1.92 16.41
N ARG A 161 4.76 -0.73 16.34
CA ARG A 161 5.13 0.07 17.52
C ARG A 161 4.10 1.14 17.90
N GLN A 162 3.14 1.42 17.04
CA GLN A 162 2.14 2.47 17.23
C GLN A 162 0.73 1.89 17.41
N SER A 163 -0.02 2.45 18.36
CA SER A 163 -1.46 2.20 18.46
C SER A 163 -2.19 2.86 17.31
N ILE A 164 -3.18 2.15 16.77
CA ILE A 164 -4.02 2.62 15.66
C ILE A 164 -5.46 2.64 16.14
N LEU A 165 -6.09 3.80 16.12
CA LEU A 165 -7.52 3.95 16.37
C LEU A 165 -8.24 4.11 15.03
N SER A 166 -8.95 3.06 14.62
CA SER A 166 -9.67 3.02 13.36
C SER A 166 -11.16 3.30 13.57
N MET A 167 -11.82 3.91 12.58
CA MET A 167 -13.24 4.25 12.58
C MET A 167 -13.93 3.68 11.34
N GLY A 168 -15.24 3.41 11.46
CA GLY A 168 -16.08 2.94 10.38
C GLY A 168 -16.26 1.42 10.30
N PRO A 169 -17.21 0.96 9.47
CA PRO A 169 -17.46 -0.47 9.25
C PRO A 169 -16.22 -1.19 8.72
N GLY A 170 -15.98 -2.41 9.20
CA GLY A 170 -14.83 -3.22 8.80
C GLY A 170 -13.48 -2.75 9.33
N SER A 171 -13.44 -1.65 10.09
CA SER A 171 -12.19 -1.12 10.66
C SER A 171 -11.62 -2.00 11.78
N SER A 172 -10.32 -1.90 12.00
CA SER A 172 -9.62 -2.63 13.06
C SER A 172 -8.72 -1.69 13.85
N SER A 173 -9.07 -1.45 15.09
CA SER A 173 -8.22 -0.73 16.04
C SER A 173 -7.24 -1.67 16.69
N LYS A 174 -6.05 -1.15 17.00
CA LYS A 174 -4.93 -1.89 17.55
C LYS A 174 -4.27 -1.04 18.62
N TRP A 175 -4.17 -1.56 19.83
CA TRP A 175 -3.46 -0.94 20.92
C TRP A 175 -2.12 -1.64 21.11
N MET A 176 -1.06 -0.84 21.21
CA MET A 176 0.30 -1.30 21.41
C MET A 176 0.85 -0.75 22.69
N ARG A 177 1.44 -1.57 23.55
CA ARG A 177 2.02 -1.17 24.82
C ARG A 177 3.47 -1.60 24.94
N ALA A 178 4.35 -0.61 25.09
CA ALA A 178 5.75 -0.81 25.44
C ALA A 178 5.88 -1.18 26.93
N PRO A 179 6.97 -1.87 27.37
CA PRO A 179 8.09 -2.28 26.52
C PRO A 179 7.88 -3.61 25.78
N GLU A 180 6.92 -4.48 26.20
CA GLU A 180 6.74 -5.80 25.63
C GLU A 180 5.97 -5.79 24.31
N TYR A 181 5.52 -4.62 23.85
CA TYR A 181 4.70 -4.44 22.64
C TYR A 181 3.48 -5.36 22.59
N ARG A 182 2.85 -5.59 23.75
CA ARG A 182 1.61 -6.34 23.83
C ARG A 182 0.54 -5.69 22.96
N GLN A 183 -0.10 -6.53 22.18
CA GLN A 183 -1.09 -6.10 21.20
C GLN A 183 -2.50 -6.51 21.62
N LEU A 184 -3.42 -5.56 21.60
CA LEU A 184 -4.84 -5.82 21.69
C LEU A 184 -5.53 -5.31 20.43
N LYS A 185 -6.47 -6.08 19.88
CA LYS A 185 -7.22 -5.70 18.65
C LYS A 185 -8.72 -5.64 18.93
N GLN A 186 -9.38 -4.68 18.31
CA GLN A 186 -10.83 -4.61 18.22
C GLN A 186 -11.24 -4.43 16.76
N HIS A 187 -12.06 -5.36 16.26
CA HIS A 187 -12.63 -5.28 14.92
C HIS A 187 -14.04 -4.73 14.98
N MET A 188 -14.38 -3.90 14.01
CA MET A 188 -15.75 -3.45 13.77
C MET A 188 -16.43 -4.36 12.75
N PRO A 189 -17.78 -4.53 12.84
CA PRO A 189 -18.53 -5.27 11.84
C PRO A 189 -18.26 -4.74 10.43
N LYS A 190 -18.16 -5.64 9.45
CA LYS A 190 -18.00 -5.25 8.04
C LYS A 190 -19.32 -4.80 7.41
N ASP A 191 -20.40 -5.42 7.85
CA ASP A 191 -21.75 -5.08 7.43
C ASP A 191 -22.17 -3.74 8.03
N VAL A 192 -22.68 -2.83 7.21
CA VAL A 192 -23.02 -1.45 7.59
C VAL A 192 -24.21 -1.42 8.53
N ASP A 193 -25.21 -2.26 8.31
CA ASP A 193 -26.42 -2.29 9.13
C ASP A 193 -26.10 -2.85 10.52
N VAL A 194 -25.31 -3.93 10.59
CA VAL A 194 -24.81 -4.48 11.85
C VAL A 194 -23.94 -3.45 12.58
N TYR A 195 -23.09 -2.72 11.86
CA TYR A 195 -22.29 -1.64 12.45
C TYR A 195 -23.17 -0.57 13.08
N HIS A 196 -24.21 -0.12 12.37
CA HIS A 196 -25.15 0.91 12.87
C HIS A 196 -25.87 0.50 14.14
N VAL A 197 -26.39 -0.73 14.21
CA VAL A 197 -27.14 -1.18 15.38
C VAL A 197 -26.26 -1.54 16.57
N THR A 198 -24.97 -1.76 16.38
CA THR A 198 -24.04 -2.17 17.44
C THR A 198 -23.04 -1.11 17.85
N ILE A 199 -23.02 0.07 17.19
CA ILE A 199 -21.96 1.07 17.35
C ILE A 199 -21.81 1.53 18.79
N ASP A 200 -22.89 1.79 19.51
CA ASP A 200 -22.83 2.29 20.90
C ASP A 200 -22.17 1.27 21.83
N ALA A 201 -22.56 0.00 21.74
CA ALA A 201 -21.95 -1.08 22.52
C ALA A 201 -20.46 -1.28 22.17
N LEU A 202 -20.10 -1.09 20.90
CA LEU A 202 -18.72 -1.17 20.44
C LEU A 202 -17.88 0.01 20.91
N LEU A 203 -18.45 1.21 20.98
CA LEU A 203 -17.79 2.39 21.54
C LEU A 203 -17.58 2.27 23.05
N GLU A 204 -18.58 1.78 23.79
CA GLU A 204 -18.40 1.48 25.21
C GLU A 204 -17.30 0.42 25.46
N LYS A 205 -17.27 -0.63 24.64
CA LYS A 205 -16.21 -1.64 24.70
C LYS A 205 -14.84 -1.01 24.43
N ARG A 206 -14.76 -0.11 23.45
CA ARG A 206 -13.53 0.61 23.09
C ARG A 206 -13.07 1.50 24.27
N HIS A 207 -13.98 2.21 24.87
CA HIS A 207 -13.70 3.05 26.03
C HIS A 207 -13.09 2.23 27.17
N ARG A 208 -13.73 1.12 27.55
CA ARG A 208 -13.18 0.19 28.56
C ARG A 208 -11.82 -0.38 28.20
N ILE A 209 -11.55 -0.63 26.91
CA ILE A 209 -10.23 -1.06 26.45
C ILE A 209 -9.21 0.05 26.66
N CYS A 210 -9.52 1.28 26.26
CA CYS A 210 -8.62 2.42 26.41
C CYS A 210 -8.29 2.65 27.91
N GLU A 211 -9.28 2.68 28.79
CA GLU A 211 -9.08 2.82 30.22
C GLU A 211 -8.13 1.76 30.77
N ARG A 212 -8.48 0.48 30.60
CA ARG A 212 -7.66 -0.66 31.11
C ARG A 212 -6.28 -0.72 30.49
N PHE A 213 -6.13 -0.33 29.22
CA PHE A 213 -4.86 -0.41 28.52
C PHE A 213 -3.87 0.62 28.99
N TRP A 214 -4.35 1.81 29.44
CA TRP A 214 -3.51 2.92 29.92
C TRP A 214 -3.42 3.01 31.46
N GLU A 215 -4.39 2.46 32.21
CA GLU A 215 -4.43 2.51 33.67
C GLU A 215 -3.49 1.52 34.38
N VAL A 216 -2.96 0.50 33.71
CA VAL A 216 -1.99 -0.42 34.32
C VAL A 216 -0.59 0.14 34.16
N VAL A 217 -0.24 1.10 34.97
CA VAL A 217 1.12 1.56 35.25
C VAL A 217 1.60 0.90 36.52
#